data_3b08ca902c8663f207d2ddff69aeafb8
#
_entry.id   3b08ca902c8663f207d2ddff69aeafb8
#
_cell.length_a   1.000
_cell.length_b   1.000
_cell.length_c   1.000
_cell.angle_alpha   90.00
_cell.angle_beta   90.00
_cell.angle_gamma   90.00
#
_symmetry.space_group_name_H-M   'P 1'
#
loop_
_entity.id
_entity.type
_entity.pdbx_description
1 polymer ?
#
loop_
_entity_poly.entity_id
_entity_poly.type
_entity_poly.pdbx_seq_one_letter_code
_entity_poly.pdbx_strand_id
1 'polypeptide(L)'
;MQKIFLFGLFVLFSQFCGAQATKTNGVSGKPVVLNVSDQRIPDLQPNLIHLDQYPLPASEYANRKELLNQQRNDYEAQKKSNPQAMKKRGLAPNPYIVKGIQGNTANGTPNDNDIAVSNAGKVVSVVNSNMRVYDDTGGIIVSKSLTNLVAGAGNYSWISDPRVLYDPTADRFVLVCFSGNLSTESVILVGFSQTPEPEGNWNFYALNGSPFPDSTWSDYPIIALSDKDLFMTFNLVKDNVSWTVGFKQSVIWQIDKQTGYSGNPLQYTLWSDIKHNGIYNRNICPVKYQTSTMGNNMHFLTLRNVAASNDSIFLTEITDSYTSGNAALVQRVITTPKSYGFPPNARQKKVGGVNHYLMTNDARVLAAIYENDHIHFGSNTVNTQFMNAGVYLGTIANVSSTTPTVTAEIFSDATMEYGYPSMTWMGTGTNDHKVLYTFSHCITDSFPGTSILYKDANGNYSDIIAVKNGTSIINVLVDTNDRWGDYTNIQRQYNTSNRAYLSGSWGKSTTMNSWVSIVDHTDYPTSVVDVKEDVVDVFPNPVSDKRFTIRFELNESKKVKFELYDVNGRLVQKILDTRLKKGTHAFSVETAALTPGIYFLKLFDEKQLFQTEKLIVR
;
A
#
# COMPACT_ATOMS: atom_id res chain seq x y z
N MET A 1 -61.95 -19.65 39.09
CA MET A 1 -60.93 -18.56 38.74
C MET A 1 -59.86 -19.20 37.90
N GLN A 2 -60.05 -19.21 36.58
CA GLN A 2 -59.06 -19.68 35.62
C GLN A 2 -58.18 -18.45 35.19
N LYS A 3 -56.89 -18.52 35.43
CA LYS A 3 -55.93 -17.54 34.92
C LYS A 3 -55.52 -17.96 33.52
N ILE A 4 -55.88 -17.16 32.53
CA ILE A 4 -55.42 -17.26 31.15
C ILE A 4 -54.04 -16.59 31.08
N PHE A 5 -52.98 -17.37 30.75
CA PHE A 5 -51.68 -16.86 30.39
C PHE A 5 -51.68 -16.53 28.88
N LEU A 6 -51.58 -15.24 28.55
CA LEU A 6 -51.36 -14.80 27.18
C LEU A 6 -49.84 -14.85 26.91
N PHE A 7 -49.41 -15.78 26.04
CA PHE A 7 -48.06 -15.80 25.49
C PHE A 7 -48.01 -14.78 24.35
N GLY A 8 -47.36 -13.65 24.59
CA GLY A 8 -47.04 -12.70 23.55
C GLY A 8 -45.89 -13.22 22.68
N LEU A 9 -46.22 -13.55 21.45
CA LEU A 9 -45.24 -13.89 20.40
C LEU A 9 -44.54 -12.59 19.96
N PHE A 10 -43.33 -12.30 20.49
CA PHE A 10 -42.47 -11.25 19.94
C PHE A 10 -41.89 -11.75 18.62
N VAL A 11 -42.51 -11.36 17.51
CA VAL A 11 -41.90 -11.47 16.18
C VAL A 11 -40.87 -10.36 16.07
N LEU A 12 -39.60 -10.71 16.22
CA LEU A 12 -38.49 -9.84 15.85
C LEU A 12 -38.52 -9.67 14.31
N PHE A 13 -39.13 -8.60 13.85
CA PHE A 13 -38.89 -8.10 12.50
C PHE A 13 -37.44 -7.61 12.42
N SER A 14 -36.53 -8.43 11.89
CA SER A 14 -35.31 -7.94 11.36
C SER A 14 -35.65 -6.99 10.22
N GLN A 15 -35.57 -5.68 10.46
CA GLN A 15 -35.64 -4.70 9.39
C GLN A 15 -34.44 -4.92 8.49
N PHE A 16 -34.62 -5.65 7.40
CA PHE A 16 -33.79 -5.51 6.22
C PHE A 16 -34.02 -4.10 5.69
N CYS A 17 -33.24 -3.13 6.16
CA CYS A 17 -33.20 -1.80 5.60
C CYS A 17 -32.57 -1.96 4.22
N GLY A 18 -33.37 -2.03 3.16
CA GLY A 18 -32.90 -2.22 1.78
C GLY A 18 -31.91 -1.11 1.41
N ALA A 19 -30.73 -1.49 0.93
CA ALA A 19 -29.85 -0.55 0.26
C ALA A 19 -30.65 0.06 -0.91
N GLN A 20 -30.65 1.38 -1.02
CA GLN A 20 -31.13 2.06 -2.21
C GLN A 20 -29.98 2.11 -3.19
N ALA A 21 -30.18 1.58 -4.39
CA ALA A 21 -29.25 1.72 -5.50
C ALA A 21 -30.02 1.68 -6.82
N THR A 22 -29.51 2.41 -7.79
CA THR A 22 -30.02 2.43 -9.17
C THR A 22 -29.03 1.70 -10.08
N LYS A 23 -29.55 0.85 -10.96
CA LYS A 23 -28.80 0.05 -11.92
C LYS A 23 -29.06 0.54 -13.34
N THR A 24 -28.00 0.89 -14.07
CA THR A 24 -28.10 1.32 -15.49
C THR A 24 -27.10 0.52 -16.33
N ASN A 25 -27.57 -0.21 -17.33
CA ASN A 25 -26.67 -0.93 -18.25
C ASN A 25 -26.22 -0.02 -19.40
N GLY A 26 -25.01 -0.25 -19.87
CA GLY A 26 -24.43 0.50 -20.97
C GLY A 26 -23.41 -0.29 -21.78
N VAL A 27 -23.03 0.26 -22.90
CA VAL A 27 -22.01 -0.28 -23.80
C VAL A 27 -21.09 0.86 -24.23
N SER A 28 -19.77 0.66 -24.18
CA SER A 28 -18.78 1.65 -24.63
C SER A 28 -18.61 1.68 -26.14
N GLY A 29 -17.82 2.64 -26.64
CA GLY A 29 -17.20 2.56 -27.96
C GLY A 29 -16.17 1.41 -28.06
N LYS A 30 -15.63 1.20 -29.26
CA LYS A 30 -14.50 0.30 -29.49
C LYS A 30 -13.22 0.86 -28.85
N PRO A 31 -12.27 0.00 -28.45
CA PRO A 31 -11.00 0.48 -27.92
C PRO A 31 -10.10 1.04 -29.02
N VAL A 32 -9.12 1.82 -28.59
CA VAL A 32 -7.93 2.14 -29.37
C VAL A 32 -6.81 1.20 -28.89
N VAL A 33 -6.14 0.54 -29.82
CA VAL A 33 -4.98 -0.31 -29.48
C VAL A 33 -3.73 0.54 -29.44
N LEU A 34 -3.07 0.57 -28.27
CA LEU A 34 -1.83 1.31 -28.04
C LEU A 34 -0.73 0.36 -27.59
N ASN A 35 0.48 0.55 -28.10
CA ASN A 35 1.66 -0.24 -27.73
C ASN A 35 2.51 0.57 -26.75
N VAL A 36 2.73 0.04 -25.56
CA VAL A 36 3.47 0.70 -24.49
C VAL A 36 4.95 0.88 -24.84
N SER A 37 5.55 -0.06 -25.59
CA SER A 37 6.94 0.02 -26.05
C SER A 37 7.11 0.84 -27.33
N ASP A 38 6.06 1.43 -27.89
CA ASP A 38 6.16 2.22 -29.13
C ASP A 38 7.17 3.36 -28.94
N GLN A 39 8.27 3.32 -29.71
CA GLN A 39 9.33 4.33 -29.65
C GLN A 39 8.89 5.69 -30.20
N ARG A 40 7.80 5.77 -30.95
CA ARG A 40 7.19 7.05 -31.36
C ARG A 40 6.52 7.78 -30.19
N ILE A 41 6.16 7.06 -29.14
CA ILE A 41 5.71 7.64 -27.88
C ILE A 41 6.97 8.07 -27.12
N PRO A 42 7.19 9.37 -26.87
CA PRO A 42 8.36 9.84 -26.14
C PRO A 42 8.53 9.15 -24.80
N ASP A 43 9.77 8.96 -24.37
CA ASP A 43 10.07 8.55 -23.02
C ASP A 43 9.57 9.61 -22.03
N LEU A 44 9.57 9.21 -20.76
CA LEU A 44 9.04 9.99 -19.67
C LEU A 44 9.48 11.46 -19.75
N GLN A 45 8.54 12.33 -20.12
CA GLN A 45 8.67 13.75 -19.87
C GLN A 45 8.06 14.03 -18.51
N PRO A 46 8.78 14.65 -17.59
CA PRO A 46 8.23 14.98 -16.28
C PRO A 46 7.08 15.97 -16.43
N ASN A 47 5.85 15.50 -16.28
CA ASN A 47 4.71 16.39 -16.10
C ASN A 47 4.60 16.69 -14.61
N LEU A 48 4.96 17.93 -14.24
CA LEU A 48 4.73 18.42 -12.89
C LEU A 48 3.22 18.57 -12.68
N ILE A 49 2.62 17.64 -11.97
CA ILE A 49 1.27 17.80 -11.44
C ILE A 49 1.40 18.35 -10.03
N HIS A 50 1.19 19.65 -9.88
CA HIS A 50 0.96 20.26 -8.59
C HIS A 50 -0.55 20.37 -8.40
N LEU A 51 -1.09 19.59 -7.45
CA LEU A 51 -2.51 19.64 -7.11
C LEU A 51 -2.86 20.79 -6.14
N ASP A 52 -2.05 21.84 -6.10
CA ASP A 52 -2.37 23.11 -5.43
C ASP A 52 -3.47 23.89 -6.14
N GLN A 53 -3.79 23.52 -7.39
CA GLN A 53 -4.87 24.14 -8.17
C GLN A 53 -6.27 23.63 -7.79
N TYR A 54 -6.38 22.60 -6.94
CA TYR A 54 -7.69 22.21 -6.42
C TYR A 54 -8.19 23.27 -5.44
N PRO A 55 -9.49 23.58 -5.50
CA PRO A 55 -10.07 24.51 -4.53
C PRO A 55 -9.75 24.01 -3.11
N LEU A 56 -9.27 24.93 -2.28
CA LEU A 56 -8.92 24.61 -0.88
C LEU A 56 -10.06 23.85 -0.18
N PRO A 57 -9.75 22.93 0.76
CA PRO A 57 -10.75 22.26 1.57
C PRO A 57 -11.73 23.28 2.16
N ALA A 58 -13.01 22.90 2.26
CA ALA A 58 -14.00 23.75 2.92
C ALA A 58 -13.50 24.17 4.31
N SER A 59 -13.83 25.37 4.74
CA SER A 59 -13.41 25.94 6.03
C SER A 59 -13.68 25.01 7.22
N GLU A 60 -14.79 24.26 7.22
CA GLU A 60 -15.11 23.29 8.27
C GLU A 60 -14.10 22.14 8.31
N TYR A 61 -13.69 21.62 7.16
CA TYR A 61 -12.67 20.57 7.06
C TYR A 61 -11.33 21.07 7.58
N ALA A 62 -10.89 22.25 7.14
CA ALA A 62 -9.66 22.88 7.55
C ALA A 62 -9.67 23.20 9.06
N ASN A 63 -10.77 23.75 9.58
CA ASN A 63 -10.95 24.05 11.00
C ASN A 63 -10.87 22.78 11.87
N ARG A 64 -11.43 21.67 11.40
CA ARG A 64 -11.34 20.37 12.11
C ARG A 64 -9.91 19.85 12.17
N LYS A 65 -9.15 19.94 11.06
CA LYS A 65 -7.72 19.60 11.03
C LYS A 65 -6.92 20.46 12.02
N GLU A 66 -7.19 21.76 12.03
CA GLU A 66 -6.52 22.71 12.94
C GLU A 66 -6.83 22.39 14.39
N LEU A 67 -8.10 22.14 14.74
CA LEU A 67 -8.49 21.73 16.09
C LEU A 67 -7.75 20.46 16.55
N LEU A 68 -7.65 19.45 15.70
CA LEU A 68 -6.92 18.22 16.02
C LEU A 68 -5.41 18.47 16.17
N ASN A 69 -4.83 19.38 15.38
CA ASN A 69 -3.44 19.79 15.54
C ASN A 69 -3.21 20.53 16.87
N GLN A 70 -4.15 21.38 17.31
CA GLN A 70 -4.10 22.03 18.62
C GLN A 70 -4.19 21.01 19.74
N GLN A 71 -5.15 20.09 19.70
CA GLN A 71 -5.29 19.01 20.70
C GLN A 71 -4.01 18.16 20.81
N ARG A 72 -3.34 17.88 19.70
CA ARG A 72 -2.03 17.20 19.70
C ARG A 72 -0.96 18.05 20.40
N ASN A 73 -0.86 19.33 20.09
CA ASN A 73 0.10 20.25 20.72
C ASN A 73 -0.13 20.34 22.23
N ASP A 74 -1.38 20.41 22.67
CA ASP A 74 -1.75 20.44 24.09
C ASP A 74 -1.36 19.12 24.78
N TYR A 75 -1.63 17.98 24.13
CA TYR A 75 -1.20 16.67 24.63
C TYR A 75 0.32 16.60 24.79
N GLU A 76 1.09 17.07 23.82
CA GLU A 76 2.55 17.09 23.90
C GLU A 76 3.09 18.04 24.97
N ALA A 77 2.47 19.18 25.15
CA ALA A 77 2.82 20.12 26.21
C ALA A 77 2.63 19.52 27.61
N GLN A 78 1.53 18.78 27.79
CA GLN A 78 1.23 18.08 29.05
C GLN A 78 2.16 16.89 29.30
N LYS A 79 2.65 16.22 28.22
CA LYS A 79 3.47 15.02 28.28
C LYS A 79 4.93 15.27 28.67
N LYS A 80 5.43 16.51 28.65
CA LYS A 80 6.81 16.85 29.08
C LYS A 80 7.16 16.38 30.50
N SER A 81 6.16 15.95 31.28
CA SER A 81 6.31 15.43 32.64
C SER A 81 6.35 13.89 32.77
N ASN A 82 6.10 13.11 31.69
CA ASN A 82 6.11 11.64 31.79
C ASN A 82 6.49 10.94 30.47
N PRO A 83 7.77 10.59 30.24
CA PRO A 83 8.22 9.96 29.00
C PRO A 83 8.05 8.45 29.07
N GLN A 84 6.85 7.90 28.82
CA GLN A 84 6.69 6.47 28.61
C GLN A 84 5.62 6.15 27.57
N ALA A 85 6.07 5.91 26.35
CA ALA A 85 5.43 4.91 25.51
C ALA A 85 6.50 3.86 25.18
N MET A 86 6.46 2.72 25.86
CA MET A 86 7.30 1.59 25.47
C MET A 86 6.87 1.13 24.09
N LYS A 87 7.82 1.06 23.15
CA LYS A 87 7.66 0.41 21.88
C LYS A 87 7.23 -1.03 22.14
N LYS A 88 5.99 -1.39 21.83
CA LYS A 88 5.51 -2.77 22.00
C LYS A 88 6.29 -3.63 21.01
N ARG A 89 7.12 -4.54 21.50
CA ARG A 89 7.86 -5.47 20.65
C ARG A 89 6.87 -6.38 19.93
N GLY A 90 7.05 -6.57 18.63
CA GLY A 90 6.28 -7.51 17.83
C GLY A 90 6.40 -8.95 18.36
N LEU A 91 5.34 -9.72 18.28
CA LEU A 91 5.28 -11.12 18.67
C LEU A 91 5.45 -12.06 17.47
N ALA A 92 5.09 -11.59 16.26
CA ALA A 92 5.30 -12.31 15.01
C ALA A 92 6.70 -12.06 14.46
N PRO A 93 7.26 -13.01 13.67
CA PRO A 93 8.53 -12.81 12.97
C PRO A 93 8.48 -11.59 12.04
N ASN A 94 9.60 -10.90 11.90
CA ASN A 94 9.69 -9.75 11.01
C ASN A 94 9.77 -10.18 9.54
N PRO A 95 9.04 -9.52 8.61
CA PRO A 95 9.29 -9.67 7.19
C PRO A 95 10.65 -9.04 6.83
N TYR A 96 11.24 -9.46 5.72
CA TYR A 96 12.52 -8.91 5.27
C TYR A 96 12.46 -8.37 3.85
N ILE A 97 13.25 -7.33 3.61
CA ILE A 97 13.34 -6.67 2.31
C ILE A 97 14.35 -7.44 1.45
N VAL A 98 13.87 -8.10 0.40
CA VAL A 98 14.72 -8.81 -0.55
C VAL A 98 15.46 -7.82 -1.45
N LYS A 99 14.75 -6.78 -1.91
CA LYS A 99 15.28 -5.79 -2.83
C LYS A 99 14.53 -4.47 -2.71
N GLY A 100 15.29 -3.37 -2.81
CA GLY A 100 14.77 -2.03 -3.00
C GLY A 100 15.16 -1.50 -4.37
N ILE A 101 14.22 -0.88 -5.07
CA ILE A 101 14.38 -0.36 -6.43
C ILE A 101 13.92 1.08 -6.44
N GLN A 102 14.67 1.97 -7.10
CA GLN A 102 14.19 3.33 -7.34
C GLN A 102 12.90 3.27 -8.16
N GLY A 103 11.83 3.76 -7.61
CA GLY A 103 10.51 3.81 -8.25
C GLY A 103 10.44 4.82 -9.40
N ASN A 104 9.23 5.13 -9.83
CA ASN A 104 8.99 6.12 -10.86
C ASN A 104 9.61 7.46 -10.46
N THR A 105 10.09 8.19 -11.44
CA THR A 105 10.50 9.57 -11.22
C THR A 105 9.23 10.39 -10.99
N ALA A 106 8.97 10.73 -9.74
CA ALA A 106 7.84 11.57 -9.40
C ALA A 106 8.20 13.02 -9.69
N ASN A 107 7.27 13.70 -10.30
CA ASN A 107 7.41 15.10 -10.67
C ASN A 107 6.28 15.95 -10.14
N GLY A 108 5.56 15.46 -9.15
CA GLY A 108 4.44 16.13 -8.55
C GLY A 108 4.19 15.69 -7.12
N THR A 109 3.19 16.26 -6.51
CA THR A 109 2.64 15.87 -5.22
C THR A 109 1.13 15.92 -5.31
N PRO A 110 0.42 14.87 -4.90
CA PRO A 110 0.94 13.61 -4.36
C PRO A 110 1.41 12.63 -5.44
N ASN A 111 2.16 11.59 -5.05
CA ASN A 111 2.58 10.52 -5.97
C ASN A 111 1.46 9.55 -6.35
N ASP A 112 0.61 9.21 -5.41
CA ASP A 112 -0.48 8.25 -5.58
C ASP A 112 -0.01 6.92 -6.19
N ASN A 113 0.79 6.21 -5.40
CA ASN A 113 1.53 5.04 -5.85
C ASN A 113 0.64 3.82 -5.99
N ASP A 114 0.65 3.16 -7.15
CA ASP A 114 0.05 1.84 -7.32
C ASP A 114 1.02 0.87 -8.02
N ILE A 115 0.81 -0.44 -7.83
CA ILE A 115 1.70 -1.48 -8.33
C ILE A 115 0.94 -2.76 -8.63
N ALA A 116 1.33 -3.45 -9.70
CA ALA A 116 0.91 -4.81 -10.01
C ALA A 116 2.09 -5.66 -10.43
N VAL A 117 2.07 -6.96 -10.09
CA VAL A 117 3.10 -7.91 -10.45
C VAL A 117 2.47 -9.16 -11.07
N SER A 118 2.99 -9.60 -12.22
CA SER A 118 2.56 -10.83 -12.88
C SER A 118 3.19 -12.09 -12.25
N ASN A 119 2.66 -13.24 -12.61
CA ASN A 119 3.23 -14.53 -12.24
C ASN A 119 4.65 -14.73 -12.84
N ALA A 120 4.97 -14.08 -13.95
CA ALA A 120 6.31 -14.07 -14.55
C ALA A 120 7.27 -13.06 -13.89
N GLY A 121 6.83 -12.32 -12.87
CA GLY A 121 7.66 -11.32 -12.18
C GLY A 121 7.74 -9.95 -12.87
N LYS A 122 7.00 -9.73 -13.97
CA LYS A 122 6.88 -8.38 -14.57
C LYS A 122 6.14 -7.46 -13.62
N VAL A 123 6.71 -6.28 -13.38
CA VAL A 123 6.15 -5.29 -12.45
C VAL A 123 5.71 -4.05 -13.22
N VAL A 124 4.45 -3.66 -13.04
CA VAL A 124 3.93 -2.37 -13.49
C VAL A 124 3.77 -1.49 -12.26
N SER A 125 4.50 -0.39 -12.21
CA SER A 125 4.36 0.63 -11.17
C SER A 125 3.88 1.94 -11.79
N VAL A 126 2.85 2.51 -11.21
CA VAL A 126 2.27 3.78 -11.63
C VAL A 126 2.33 4.79 -10.49
N VAL A 127 2.51 6.03 -10.85
CA VAL A 127 2.36 7.20 -9.98
C VAL A 127 1.59 8.26 -10.77
N ASN A 128 1.13 9.30 -10.13
CA ASN A 128 0.48 10.38 -10.82
C ASN A 128 1.29 10.79 -12.05
N SER A 129 0.61 10.74 -13.21
CA SER A 129 1.07 10.96 -14.57
C SER A 129 2.11 10.01 -15.17
N ASN A 130 2.63 9.01 -14.46
CA ASN A 130 3.75 8.19 -14.95
C ASN A 130 3.54 6.70 -14.75
N MET A 131 4.03 5.89 -15.71
CA MET A 131 4.07 4.43 -15.65
C MET A 131 5.48 3.92 -15.93
N ARG A 132 5.91 2.92 -15.17
CA ARG A 132 7.11 2.11 -15.45
C ARG A 132 6.80 0.63 -15.44
N VAL A 133 7.46 -0.08 -16.34
CA VAL A 133 7.51 -1.54 -16.37
C VAL A 133 8.92 -1.98 -16.00
N TYR A 134 9.02 -2.92 -15.06
CA TYR A 134 10.28 -3.53 -14.66
C TYR A 134 10.25 -5.04 -14.95
N ASP A 135 11.41 -5.61 -15.20
CA ASP A 135 11.62 -7.05 -15.16
C ASP A 135 11.66 -7.58 -13.72
N ASP A 136 11.77 -8.89 -13.56
CA ASP A 136 11.86 -9.60 -12.27
C ASP A 136 13.15 -9.26 -11.49
N THR A 137 14.15 -8.71 -12.18
CA THR A 137 15.40 -8.23 -11.57
C THR A 137 15.34 -6.76 -11.15
N GLY A 138 14.28 -6.04 -11.50
CA GLY A 138 14.10 -4.60 -11.26
C GLY A 138 14.77 -3.72 -12.31
N GLY A 139 15.17 -4.29 -13.46
CA GLY A 139 15.59 -3.55 -14.64
C GLY A 139 14.39 -2.84 -15.27
N ILE A 140 14.56 -1.57 -15.68
CA ILE A 140 13.49 -0.80 -16.34
C ILE A 140 13.38 -1.25 -17.79
N ILE A 141 12.20 -1.75 -18.17
CA ILE A 141 11.87 -2.11 -19.57
C ILE A 141 11.29 -0.90 -20.29
N VAL A 142 10.33 -0.21 -19.64
CA VAL A 142 9.63 0.95 -20.20
C VAL A 142 9.41 2.01 -19.13
N SER A 143 9.49 3.28 -19.54
CA SER A 143 9.16 4.45 -18.70
C SER A 143 8.44 5.48 -19.57
N LYS A 144 7.16 5.71 -19.31
CA LYS A 144 6.28 6.60 -20.10
C LYS A 144 5.48 7.51 -19.20
N SER A 145 5.18 8.73 -19.67
CA SER A 145 4.10 9.51 -19.08
C SER A 145 2.76 8.92 -19.52
N LEU A 146 1.76 8.94 -18.63
CA LEU A 146 0.41 8.44 -18.95
C LEU A 146 -0.23 9.26 -20.07
N THR A 147 -0.02 10.58 -20.10
CA THR A 147 -0.52 11.46 -21.17
C THR A 147 0.04 11.04 -22.54
N ASN A 148 1.35 10.79 -22.62
CA ASN A 148 1.96 10.33 -23.86
C ASN A 148 1.48 8.92 -24.24
N LEU A 149 1.35 8.03 -23.26
CA LEU A 149 0.89 6.66 -23.48
C LEU A 149 -0.48 6.62 -24.14
N VAL A 150 -1.42 7.47 -23.69
CA VAL A 150 -2.81 7.47 -24.18
C VAL A 150 -3.11 8.53 -25.25
N ALA A 151 -2.11 9.26 -25.73
CA ALA A 151 -2.28 10.29 -26.75
C ALA A 151 -2.97 9.80 -28.04
N GLY A 152 -2.79 8.50 -28.36
CA GLY A 152 -3.49 7.88 -29.50
C GLY A 152 -4.98 7.61 -29.24
N ALA A 153 -5.45 7.64 -27.99
CA ALA A 153 -6.86 7.44 -27.64
C ALA A 153 -7.64 8.76 -27.53
N GLY A 154 -6.97 9.90 -27.47
CA GLY A 154 -7.59 11.22 -27.39
C GLY A 154 -6.59 12.30 -26.97
N ASN A 155 -7.06 13.52 -26.97
CA ASN A 155 -6.27 14.66 -26.52
C ASN A 155 -6.66 15.01 -25.07
N TYR A 156 -5.80 14.63 -24.12
CA TYR A 156 -6.03 14.82 -22.68
C TYR A 156 -5.00 15.82 -22.14
N SER A 157 -5.47 16.87 -21.47
CA SER A 157 -4.61 17.93 -20.92
C SER A 157 -3.71 17.44 -19.79
N TRP A 158 -4.21 16.48 -19.01
CA TRP A 158 -3.50 15.81 -17.90
C TRP A 158 -4.19 14.49 -17.56
N ILE A 159 -3.45 13.59 -16.94
CA ILE A 159 -3.97 12.31 -16.46
C ILE A 159 -3.49 12.09 -15.03
N SER A 160 -4.41 11.68 -14.17
CA SER A 160 -4.19 11.53 -12.74
C SER A 160 -4.78 10.23 -12.19
N ASP A 161 -4.44 9.94 -10.94
CA ASP A 161 -4.94 8.85 -10.11
C ASP A 161 -4.87 7.47 -10.80
N PRO A 162 -3.70 7.05 -11.29
CA PRO A 162 -3.60 5.75 -11.95
C PRO A 162 -3.74 4.62 -10.96
N ARG A 163 -4.52 3.60 -11.36
CA ARG A 163 -4.65 2.33 -10.65
C ARG A 163 -4.28 1.19 -11.57
N VAL A 164 -3.54 0.22 -11.07
CA VAL A 164 -3.12 -0.94 -11.84
C VAL A 164 -3.40 -2.24 -11.10
N LEU A 165 -3.88 -3.26 -11.81
CA LEU A 165 -4.09 -4.62 -11.30
C LEU A 165 -3.46 -5.63 -12.24
N TYR A 166 -3.06 -6.76 -11.69
CA TYR A 166 -2.80 -7.98 -12.43
C TYR A 166 -3.94 -8.98 -12.17
N ASP A 167 -4.49 -9.52 -13.24
CA ASP A 167 -5.48 -10.59 -13.24
C ASP A 167 -4.77 -11.94 -13.35
N PRO A 168 -4.63 -12.71 -12.25
CA PRO A 168 -3.91 -13.99 -12.28
C PRO A 168 -4.65 -15.08 -13.05
N THR A 169 -5.97 -14.92 -13.28
CA THR A 169 -6.79 -15.87 -14.03
C THR A 169 -6.63 -15.68 -15.53
N ALA A 170 -6.64 -14.44 -15.98
CA ALA A 170 -6.46 -14.08 -17.39
C ALA A 170 -4.99 -13.95 -17.79
N ASP A 171 -4.06 -13.84 -16.85
CA ASP A 171 -2.66 -13.48 -17.03
C ASP A 171 -2.51 -12.16 -17.81
N ARG A 172 -3.15 -11.11 -17.31
CA ARG A 172 -3.27 -9.79 -17.94
C ARG A 172 -3.20 -8.68 -16.91
N PHE A 173 -2.88 -7.49 -17.40
CA PHE A 173 -2.92 -6.26 -16.59
C PHE A 173 -4.13 -5.40 -16.97
N VAL A 174 -4.62 -4.66 -15.97
CA VAL A 174 -5.66 -3.63 -16.12
C VAL A 174 -5.12 -2.33 -15.55
N LEU A 175 -5.26 -1.25 -16.31
CA LEU A 175 -4.89 0.11 -15.90
C LEU A 175 -6.13 1.00 -15.96
N VAL A 176 -6.37 1.78 -14.91
CA VAL A 176 -7.43 2.79 -14.87
C VAL A 176 -6.83 4.11 -14.43
N CYS A 177 -7.19 5.19 -15.11
CA CYS A 177 -6.86 6.56 -14.73
C CYS A 177 -7.96 7.50 -15.24
N PHE A 178 -7.89 8.77 -14.90
CA PHE A 178 -8.88 9.72 -15.42
C PHE A 178 -8.23 11.03 -15.86
N SER A 179 -8.99 11.82 -16.62
CA SER A 179 -8.64 13.16 -17.09
C SER A 179 -9.84 14.09 -16.95
N GLY A 180 -9.58 15.36 -16.72
CA GLY A 180 -10.59 16.41 -16.62
C GLY A 180 -11.23 16.52 -15.23
N ASN A 181 -11.31 17.74 -14.71
CA ASN A 181 -11.93 18.09 -13.43
C ASN A 181 -13.19 18.96 -13.59
N LEU A 182 -13.76 18.92 -14.78
CA LEU A 182 -15.07 19.49 -15.11
C LEU A 182 -15.93 18.43 -15.79
N SER A 183 -17.24 18.51 -15.61
CA SER A 183 -18.20 17.57 -16.21
C SER A 183 -18.11 17.50 -17.74
N THR A 184 -17.71 18.59 -18.38
CA THR A 184 -17.55 18.69 -19.85
C THR A 184 -16.25 18.04 -20.37
N GLU A 185 -15.29 17.74 -19.48
CA GLU A 185 -13.95 17.24 -19.83
C GLU A 185 -13.64 15.90 -19.18
N SER A 186 -14.48 15.45 -18.25
CA SER A 186 -14.23 14.26 -17.44
C SER A 186 -14.27 12.98 -18.27
N VAL A 187 -13.15 12.27 -18.31
CA VAL A 187 -12.99 11.01 -19.03
C VAL A 187 -12.33 9.99 -18.13
N ILE A 188 -12.88 8.78 -18.07
CA ILE A 188 -12.27 7.62 -17.42
C ILE A 188 -11.58 6.80 -18.50
N LEU A 189 -10.28 6.55 -18.34
CA LEU A 189 -9.48 5.73 -19.24
C LEU A 189 -9.28 4.35 -18.64
N VAL A 190 -9.66 3.32 -19.38
CA VAL A 190 -9.53 1.93 -18.96
C VAL A 190 -8.71 1.16 -19.98
N GLY A 191 -7.58 0.64 -19.58
CA GLY A 191 -6.66 -0.16 -20.40
C GLY A 191 -6.65 -1.63 -19.97
N PHE A 192 -6.70 -2.53 -20.94
CA PHE A 192 -6.53 -3.99 -20.77
C PHE A 192 -5.35 -4.45 -21.61
N SER A 193 -4.33 -5.07 -21.00
CA SER A 193 -3.22 -5.64 -21.78
C SER A 193 -3.70 -6.81 -22.64
N GLN A 194 -3.23 -6.89 -23.88
CA GLN A 194 -3.60 -7.98 -24.79
C GLN A 194 -2.85 -9.28 -24.50
N THR A 195 -1.69 -9.18 -23.84
CA THR A 195 -0.80 -10.29 -23.51
C THR A 195 -0.32 -10.17 -22.06
N PRO A 196 0.35 -11.20 -21.48
CA PRO A 196 1.00 -11.10 -20.17
C PRO A 196 2.12 -10.06 -20.10
N GLU A 197 2.62 -9.59 -21.25
CA GLU A 197 3.71 -8.62 -21.36
C GLU A 197 3.15 -7.19 -21.31
N PRO A 198 3.30 -6.48 -20.18
CA PRO A 198 2.69 -5.17 -20.01
C PRO A 198 3.34 -4.07 -20.86
N GLU A 199 4.51 -4.31 -21.41
CA GLU A 199 5.18 -3.46 -22.41
C GLU A 199 4.59 -3.60 -23.82
N GLY A 200 3.70 -4.57 -24.05
CA GLY A 200 3.07 -4.86 -25.33
C GLY A 200 1.86 -3.99 -25.65
N ASN A 201 0.92 -4.56 -26.40
CA ASN A 201 -0.31 -3.89 -26.81
C ASN A 201 -1.37 -3.90 -25.71
N TRP A 202 -2.11 -2.81 -25.63
CA TRP A 202 -3.25 -2.63 -24.73
C TRP A 202 -4.48 -2.14 -25.50
N ASN A 203 -5.66 -2.61 -25.09
CA ASN A 203 -6.96 -2.08 -25.51
C ASN A 203 -7.35 -0.95 -24.55
N PHE A 204 -7.30 0.30 -25.00
CA PHE A 204 -7.71 1.48 -24.24
C PHE A 204 -9.10 1.94 -24.60
N TYR A 205 -9.93 2.16 -23.60
CA TYR A 205 -11.29 2.68 -23.70
C TYR A 205 -11.37 4.02 -22.99
N ALA A 206 -12.14 4.95 -23.60
CA ALA A 206 -12.50 6.22 -22.98
C ALA A 206 -14.00 6.16 -22.62
N LEU A 207 -14.31 6.22 -21.33
CA LEU A 207 -15.65 6.26 -20.81
C LEU A 207 -15.99 7.69 -20.36
N ASN A 208 -17.27 8.08 -20.47
CA ASN A 208 -17.71 9.37 -19.96
C ASN A 208 -17.60 9.43 -18.43
N GLY A 209 -16.75 10.30 -17.92
CA GLY A 209 -16.55 10.51 -16.47
C GLY A 209 -17.64 11.38 -15.82
N SER A 210 -18.55 11.95 -16.62
CA SER A 210 -19.75 12.67 -16.17
C SER A 210 -21.01 11.91 -16.62
N PRO A 211 -21.33 10.76 -15.99
CA PRO A 211 -22.37 9.86 -16.50
C PRO A 211 -23.80 10.39 -16.32
N PHE A 212 -23.98 11.46 -15.57
CA PHE A 212 -25.28 12.08 -15.29
C PHE A 212 -25.31 13.56 -15.72
N PRO A 213 -26.50 14.11 -16.08
CA PRO A 213 -26.62 15.51 -16.46
C PRO A 213 -26.70 16.43 -15.22
N ASP A 214 -25.75 16.35 -14.31
CA ASP A 214 -25.79 17.03 -13.00
C ASP A 214 -24.51 17.86 -12.71
N SER A 215 -23.72 18.15 -13.76
CA SER A 215 -22.48 18.93 -13.68
C SER A 215 -21.50 18.36 -12.64
N THR A 216 -21.26 17.06 -12.72
CA THR A 216 -20.29 16.36 -11.89
C THR A 216 -19.21 15.69 -12.74
N TRP A 217 -18.01 15.52 -12.19
CA TRP A 217 -16.89 14.80 -12.77
C TRP A 217 -16.45 13.66 -11.86
N SER A 218 -15.79 12.65 -12.42
CA SER A 218 -15.32 11.46 -11.69
C SER A 218 -13.95 11.69 -11.08
N ASP A 219 -13.83 11.40 -9.78
CA ASP A 219 -12.63 11.57 -8.96
C ASP A 219 -12.33 10.30 -8.15
N TYR A 220 -11.08 10.09 -7.78
CA TYR A 220 -10.65 9.07 -6.84
C TYR A 220 -11.02 7.64 -7.23
N PRO A 221 -10.45 7.07 -8.30
CA PRO A 221 -10.69 5.69 -8.71
C PRO A 221 -10.17 4.68 -7.71
N ILE A 222 -10.94 3.61 -7.44
CA ILE A 222 -10.46 2.39 -6.82
C ILE A 222 -10.94 1.22 -7.65
N ILE A 223 -10.09 0.21 -7.86
CA ILE A 223 -10.39 -0.92 -8.74
C ILE A 223 -10.16 -2.27 -8.08
N ALA A 224 -10.97 -3.25 -8.46
CA ALA A 224 -10.81 -4.66 -8.08
C ALA A 224 -11.39 -5.58 -9.18
N LEU A 225 -10.97 -6.84 -9.16
CA LEU A 225 -11.41 -7.88 -10.08
C LEU A 225 -12.21 -8.96 -9.33
N SER A 226 -13.30 -9.44 -9.93
CA SER A 226 -13.90 -10.74 -9.65
C SER A 226 -13.52 -11.74 -10.73
N ASP A 227 -14.07 -12.96 -10.67
CA ASP A 227 -13.82 -13.96 -11.71
C ASP A 227 -14.20 -13.48 -13.11
N LYS A 228 -15.28 -12.72 -13.23
CA LYS A 228 -15.83 -12.27 -14.53
C LYS A 228 -15.71 -10.77 -14.77
N ASP A 229 -15.67 -9.96 -13.73
CA ASP A 229 -15.86 -8.53 -13.87
C ASP A 229 -14.67 -7.72 -13.34
N LEU A 230 -14.45 -6.57 -13.95
CA LEU A 230 -13.71 -5.43 -13.40
C LEU A 230 -14.70 -4.51 -12.69
N PHE A 231 -14.43 -4.20 -11.45
CA PHE A 231 -15.15 -3.18 -10.69
C PHE A 231 -14.29 -1.93 -10.53
N MET A 232 -14.89 -0.79 -10.82
CA MET A 232 -14.28 0.52 -10.61
C MET A 232 -15.23 1.39 -9.82
N THR A 233 -14.74 2.11 -8.84
CA THR A 233 -15.53 3.07 -8.07
C THR A 233 -14.97 4.47 -8.28
N PHE A 234 -15.85 5.47 -8.30
CA PHE A 234 -15.51 6.88 -8.38
C PHE A 234 -16.42 7.70 -7.47
N ASN A 235 -15.92 8.82 -6.97
CA ASN A 235 -16.74 9.87 -6.42
C ASN A 235 -17.14 10.82 -7.54
N LEU A 236 -18.40 11.21 -7.60
CA LEU A 236 -18.86 12.29 -8.45
C LEU A 236 -18.81 13.60 -7.66
N VAL A 237 -18.06 14.57 -8.18
CA VAL A 237 -17.78 15.87 -7.55
C VAL A 237 -18.31 16.96 -8.46
N LYS A 238 -18.98 17.97 -7.89
CA LYS A 238 -19.52 19.10 -8.66
C LYS A 238 -18.41 19.98 -9.23
N ASP A 239 -18.64 20.50 -10.42
CA ASP A 239 -17.76 21.43 -11.10
C ASP A 239 -17.45 22.67 -10.23
N ASN A 240 -16.20 23.11 -10.26
CA ASN A 240 -15.73 24.32 -9.58
C ASN A 240 -16.01 24.40 -8.08
N VAL A 241 -16.16 23.25 -7.43
CA VAL A 241 -16.39 23.15 -5.98
C VAL A 241 -15.36 22.21 -5.36
N SER A 242 -14.86 22.56 -4.16
CA SER A 242 -13.96 21.67 -3.42
C SER A 242 -14.57 20.27 -3.28
N TRP A 243 -13.75 19.23 -3.44
CA TRP A 243 -14.15 17.83 -3.25
C TRP A 243 -14.77 17.56 -1.86
N THR A 244 -14.43 18.35 -0.85
CA THR A 244 -14.96 18.22 0.51
C THR A 244 -16.44 18.59 0.62
N VAL A 245 -16.90 19.54 -0.18
CA VAL A 245 -18.30 20.00 -0.23
C VAL A 245 -19.00 19.68 -1.56
N GLY A 246 -18.23 19.43 -2.61
CA GLY A 246 -18.73 19.11 -3.96
C GLY A 246 -19.15 17.66 -4.13
N PHE A 247 -18.87 16.79 -3.18
CA PHE A 247 -19.26 15.39 -3.26
C PHE A 247 -20.76 15.24 -3.47
N LYS A 248 -21.15 14.53 -4.52
CA LYS A 248 -22.54 14.25 -4.87
C LYS A 248 -22.94 12.83 -4.51
N GLN A 249 -22.21 11.85 -5.01
CA GLN A 249 -22.39 10.42 -4.75
C GLN A 249 -21.13 9.65 -5.14
N SER A 250 -21.00 8.42 -4.67
CA SER A 250 -20.07 7.45 -5.25
C SER A 250 -20.83 6.51 -6.17
N VAL A 251 -20.18 6.11 -7.26
CA VAL A 251 -20.71 5.17 -8.25
C VAL A 251 -19.81 3.94 -8.36
N ILE A 252 -20.40 2.82 -8.83
CA ILE A 252 -19.66 1.59 -9.12
C ILE A 252 -19.92 1.22 -10.57
N TRP A 253 -18.85 1.04 -11.34
CA TRP A 253 -18.86 0.42 -12.65
C TRP A 253 -18.54 -1.06 -12.51
N GLN A 254 -19.46 -1.93 -12.94
CA GLN A 254 -19.29 -3.37 -13.07
C GLN A 254 -19.15 -3.68 -14.55
N ILE A 255 -17.97 -4.08 -14.99
CA ILE A 255 -17.62 -4.25 -16.40
C ILE A 255 -17.28 -5.72 -16.66
N ASP A 256 -17.90 -6.35 -17.67
CA ASP A 256 -17.45 -7.64 -18.17
C ASP A 256 -16.01 -7.53 -18.70
N LYS A 257 -15.04 -8.01 -17.91
CA LYS A 257 -13.61 -7.88 -18.23
C LYS A 257 -13.21 -8.63 -19.49
N GLN A 258 -13.97 -9.68 -19.86
CA GLN A 258 -13.70 -10.45 -21.07
C GLN A 258 -13.88 -9.60 -22.34
N THR A 259 -14.85 -8.66 -22.33
CA THR A 259 -15.01 -7.72 -23.45
C THR A 259 -13.79 -6.82 -23.59
N GLY A 260 -13.20 -6.39 -22.47
CA GLY A 260 -11.98 -5.57 -22.45
C GLY A 260 -10.76 -6.32 -23.01
N TYR A 261 -10.49 -7.53 -22.51
CA TYR A 261 -9.38 -8.36 -23.01
C TYR A 261 -9.51 -8.69 -24.49
N SER A 262 -10.73 -8.92 -24.97
CA SER A 262 -11.00 -9.29 -26.39
C SER A 262 -11.00 -8.08 -27.34
N GLY A 263 -10.88 -6.84 -26.84
CA GLY A 263 -10.96 -5.65 -27.68
C GLY A 263 -12.36 -5.37 -28.23
N ASN A 264 -13.40 -5.88 -27.60
CA ASN A 264 -14.79 -5.60 -27.92
C ASN A 264 -15.27 -4.34 -27.16
N PRO A 265 -16.36 -3.67 -27.59
CA PRO A 265 -17.00 -2.65 -26.78
C PRO A 265 -17.29 -3.16 -25.38
N LEU A 266 -16.88 -2.41 -24.34
CA LEU A 266 -17.11 -2.82 -22.94
C LEU A 266 -18.61 -2.89 -22.67
N GLN A 267 -19.04 -3.97 -22.07
CA GLN A 267 -20.38 -4.13 -21.53
C GLN A 267 -20.33 -3.90 -20.02
N TYR A 268 -21.21 -3.06 -19.51
CA TYR A 268 -21.15 -2.66 -18.12
C TYR A 268 -22.52 -2.36 -17.49
N THR A 269 -22.56 -2.41 -16.17
CA THR A 269 -23.60 -1.83 -15.34
C THR A 269 -22.99 -0.71 -14.51
N LEU A 270 -23.64 0.46 -14.52
CA LEU A 270 -23.37 1.57 -13.62
C LEU A 270 -24.35 1.50 -12.44
N TRP A 271 -23.81 1.33 -11.24
CA TRP A 271 -24.54 1.39 -9.98
C TRP A 271 -24.40 2.78 -9.38
N SER A 272 -25.49 3.42 -9.05
CA SER A 272 -25.56 4.78 -8.53
C SER A 272 -26.59 4.89 -7.41
N ASP A 273 -26.70 6.06 -6.82
CA ASP A 273 -27.65 6.36 -5.73
C ASP A 273 -27.48 5.43 -4.51
N ILE A 274 -26.24 5.01 -4.23
CA ILE A 274 -25.90 4.03 -3.18
C ILE A 274 -25.92 4.72 -1.81
N LYS A 275 -26.93 4.41 -1.01
CA LYS A 275 -27.21 5.05 0.27
C LYS A 275 -27.44 4.04 1.38
N HIS A 276 -27.21 4.49 2.61
CA HIS A 276 -27.71 3.86 3.83
C HIS A 276 -28.49 4.88 4.65
N ASN A 277 -29.77 4.59 4.93
CA ASN A 277 -30.69 5.51 5.63
C ASN A 277 -30.70 6.93 5.02
N GLY A 278 -30.77 7.02 3.71
CA GLY A 278 -30.80 8.29 2.98
C GLY A 278 -29.45 9.02 2.86
N ILE A 279 -28.39 8.54 3.48
CA ILE A 279 -27.04 9.13 3.43
C ILE A 279 -26.20 8.37 2.42
N TYR A 280 -25.62 9.08 1.46
CA TYR A 280 -24.72 8.49 0.47
C TYR A 280 -23.50 7.82 1.11
N ASN A 281 -23.16 6.65 0.61
CA ASN A 281 -21.86 6.06 0.85
C ASN A 281 -20.79 6.83 0.08
N ARG A 282 -19.73 7.24 0.77
CA ARG A 282 -18.65 8.03 0.20
C ARG A 282 -17.35 7.24 0.18
N ASN A 283 -16.58 7.33 -0.93
CA ASN A 283 -15.34 6.59 -1.10
C ASN A 283 -15.55 5.08 -0.94
N ILE A 284 -16.40 4.50 -1.78
CA ILE A 284 -16.69 3.08 -1.77
C ILE A 284 -15.44 2.31 -2.21
N CYS A 285 -14.87 1.49 -1.33
CA CYS A 285 -13.65 0.72 -1.60
C CYS A 285 -13.99 -0.71 -1.99
N PRO A 286 -13.74 -1.16 -3.23
CA PRO A 286 -13.89 -2.55 -3.62
C PRO A 286 -12.83 -3.42 -2.96
N VAL A 287 -13.20 -4.65 -2.62
CA VAL A 287 -12.36 -5.60 -1.87
C VAL A 287 -11.64 -6.52 -2.85
N LYS A 288 -10.31 -6.44 -2.92
CA LYS A 288 -9.50 -7.19 -3.87
C LYS A 288 -9.38 -8.66 -3.46
N TYR A 289 -9.72 -9.59 -4.32
CA TYR A 289 -9.45 -11.01 -4.13
C TYR A 289 -7.95 -11.30 -4.09
N GLN A 290 -7.53 -12.21 -3.22
CA GLN A 290 -6.10 -12.52 -2.99
C GLN A 290 -5.68 -13.91 -3.46
N THR A 291 -6.63 -14.69 -3.99
CA THR A 291 -6.37 -15.99 -4.60
C THR A 291 -6.59 -15.91 -6.11
N SER A 292 -6.03 -16.86 -6.87
CA SER A 292 -6.31 -16.99 -8.30
C SER A 292 -7.74 -17.48 -8.58
N THR A 293 -8.40 -18.06 -7.58
CA THR A 293 -9.81 -18.43 -7.66
C THR A 293 -10.62 -17.31 -7.05
N MET A 294 -11.25 -16.51 -7.89
CA MET A 294 -12.11 -15.40 -7.48
C MET A 294 -13.58 -15.83 -7.55
N GLY A 295 -14.40 -15.29 -6.65
CA GLY A 295 -15.85 -15.43 -6.74
C GLY A 295 -16.46 -14.50 -7.81
N ASN A 296 -17.73 -14.72 -8.13
CA ASN A 296 -18.50 -13.80 -8.99
C ASN A 296 -18.96 -12.54 -8.25
N ASN A 297 -19.17 -12.64 -6.94
CA ASN A 297 -19.58 -11.52 -6.10
C ASN A 297 -18.44 -10.55 -5.88
N MET A 298 -18.78 -9.28 -5.61
CA MET A 298 -17.80 -8.28 -5.18
C MET A 298 -18.29 -7.60 -3.91
N HIS A 299 -17.42 -7.58 -2.91
CA HIS A 299 -17.63 -6.83 -1.69
C HIS A 299 -17.04 -5.42 -1.78
N PHE A 300 -17.66 -4.49 -1.07
CA PHE A 300 -17.20 -3.10 -0.95
C PHE A 300 -17.32 -2.65 0.49
N LEU A 301 -16.38 -1.86 0.95
CA LEU A 301 -16.41 -1.25 2.27
C LEU A 301 -16.53 0.27 2.21
N THR A 302 -17.30 0.81 3.15
CA THR A 302 -17.39 2.26 3.36
C THR A 302 -17.41 2.54 4.85
N LEU A 303 -16.76 3.62 5.27
CA LEU A 303 -16.78 4.16 6.62
C LEU A 303 -17.47 5.53 6.65
N ARG A 304 -17.70 6.08 7.83
CA ARG A 304 -18.13 7.49 8.00
C ARG A 304 -16.88 8.39 8.05
N ASN A 305 -16.35 8.70 6.89
CA ASN A 305 -15.02 9.26 6.65
C ASN A 305 -14.70 10.52 7.46
N VAL A 306 -15.69 11.41 7.66
CA VAL A 306 -15.50 12.70 8.30
C VAL A 306 -16.03 12.75 9.75
N ALA A 307 -16.46 11.61 10.28
CA ALA A 307 -16.91 11.53 11.67
C ALA A 307 -15.73 11.76 12.64
N ALA A 308 -15.97 12.48 13.73
CA ALA A 308 -14.98 12.65 14.80
C ALA A 308 -14.64 11.30 15.46
N SER A 309 -15.66 10.45 15.63
CA SER A 309 -15.55 9.05 16.07
C SER A 309 -16.74 8.27 15.55
N ASN A 310 -16.52 7.06 15.04
CA ASN A 310 -17.57 6.16 14.57
C ASN A 310 -17.12 4.69 14.66
N ASP A 311 -18.10 3.79 14.72
CA ASP A 311 -17.87 2.34 14.84
C ASP A 311 -18.59 1.53 13.76
N SER A 312 -19.23 2.17 12.79
CA SER A 312 -20.02 1.51 11.76
C SER A 312 -19.21 1.25 10.50
N ILE A 313 -19.24 0.01 10.03
CA ILE A 313 -18.67 -0.43 8.75
C ILE A 313 -19.84 -0.78 7.84
N PHE A 314 -19.93 -0.16 6.67
CA PHE A 314 -20.94 -0.46 5.66
C PHE A 314 -20.33 -1.45 4.68
N LEU A 315 -20.76 -2.71 4.78
CA LEU A 315 -20.40 -3.77 3.86
C LEU A 315 -21.48 -3.85 2.78
N THR A 316 -21.12 -3.47 1.57
CA THR A 316 -21.94 -3.57 0.37
C THR A 316 -21.47 -4.77 -0.44
N GLU A 317 -22.36 -5.50 -1.08
CA GLU A 317 -22.06 -6.61 -1.96
C GLU A 317 -22.85 -6.46 -3.27
N ILE A 318 -22.17 -6.58 -4.40
CA ILE A 318 -22.81 -6.87 -5.68
C ILE A 318 -22.73 -8.37 -5.87
N THR A 319 -23.91 -9.00 -5.86
CA THR A 319 -24.06 -10.44 -6.02
C THR A 319 -24.02 -10.79 -7.49
N ASP A 320 -23.16 -11.71 -7.89
CA ASP A 320 -23.13 -12.23 -9.25
C ASP A 320 -22.47 -11.32 -10.31
N SER A 321 -22.13 -11.91 -11.45
CA SER A 321 -21.45 -11.25 -12.56
C SER A 321 -22.40 -10.43 -13.44
N TYR A 322 -21.83 -9.51 -14.20
CA TYR A 322 -22.57 -8.76 -15.23
C TYR A 322 -23.31 -9.70 -16.20
N THR A 323 -22.62 -10.76 -16.67
CA THR A 323 -23.13 -11.69 -17.67
C THR A 323 -24.29 -12.56 -17.19
N SER A 324 -24.49 -12.71 -15.88
CA SER A 324 -25.64 -13.44 -15.34
C SER A 324 -26.95 -12.70 -15.56
N GLY A 325 -26.91 -11.38 -15.68
CA GLY A 325 -28.09 -10.51 -15.72
C GLY A 325 -28.80 -10.33 -14.37
N ASN A 326 -28.40 -11.12 -13.35
CA ASN A 326 -29.08 -11.19 -12.04
C ASN A 326 -28.39 -10.41 -10.92
N ALA A 327 -27.26 -9.75 -11.23
CA ALA A 327 -26.51 -8.98 -10.24
C ALA A 327 -27.41 -7.99 -9.49
N ALA A 328 -27.36 -8.05 -8.16
CA ALA A 328 -28.09 -7.18 -7.24
C ALA A 328 -27.12 -6.54 -6.24
N LEU A 329 -27.45 -5.36 -5.74
CA LEU A 329 -26.69 -4.71 -4.69
C LEU A 329 -27.40 -4.89 -3.36
N VAL A 330 -26.68 -5.46 -2.40
CA VAL A 330 -27.14 -5.65 -1.02
C VAL A 330 -26.17 -4.95 -0.06
N GLN A 331 -26.68 -4.51 1.09
CA GLN A 331 -25.85 -3.83 2.08
C GLN A 331 -26.21 -4.22 3.48
N ARG A 332 -25.22 -4.32 4.35
CA ARG A 332 -25.39 -4.49 5.80
C ARG A 332 -24.42 -3.62 6.57
N VAL A 333 -24.78 -3.29 7.80
CA VAL A 333 -23.92 -2.54 8.72
C VAL A 333 -23.35 -3.49 9.75
N ILE A 334 -22.05 -3.38 9.97
CA ILE A 334 -21.30 -4.16 10.96
C ILE A 334 -20.70 -3.18 11.95
N THR A 335 -20.79 -3.48 13.24
CA THR A 335 -20.17 -2.66 14.28
C THR A 335 -18.77 -3.18 14.60
N THR A 336 -17.79 -2.28 14.65
CA THR A 336 -16.43 -2.60 15.10
C THR A 336 -16.26 -2.31 16.59
N PRO A 337 -15.51 -3.16 17.33
CA PRO A 337 -15.27 -2.93 18.76
C PRO A 337 -14.31 -1.75 19.03
N LYS A 338 -13.62 -1.26 18.02
CA LYS A 338 -12.68 -0.14 18.11
C LYS A 338 -13.08 0.97 17.16
N SER A 339 -13.44 2.13 17.71
CA SER A 339 -13.84 3.27 16.90
C SER A 339 -12.68 3.83 16.09
N TYR A 340 -13.00 4.35 14.92
CA TYR A 340 -12.14 5.14 14.05
C TYR A 340 -12.63 6.58 14.01
N GLY A 341 -11.80 7.51 13.54
CA GLY A 341 -12.19 8.92 13.47
C GLY A 341 -11.32 9.72 12.51
N PHE A 342 -11.77 10.92 12.22
CA PHE A 342 -11.10 11.87 11.33
C PHE A 342 -9.67 12.18 11.83
N PRO A 343 -8.60 11.93 11.03
CA PRO A 343 -7.22 12.05 11.49
C PRO A 343 -6.74 13.52 11.47
N PRO A 344 -5.80 13.93 12.38
CA PRO A 344 -5.01 15.15 12.18
C PRO A 344 -4.05 14.98 11.00
N ASN A 345 -3.47 16.07 10.49
CA ASN A 345 -2.36 15.98 9.55
C ASN A 345 -1.12 15.40 10.23
N ALA A 346 -0.37 14.55 9.53
CA ALA A 346 0.85 13.95 10.07
C ALA A 346 1.98 14.98 10.15
N ARG A 347 2.74 14.97 11.24
CA ARG A 347 3.81 15.95 11.46
C ARG A 347 5.13 15.41 10.97
N GLN A 348 5.77 16.17 10.09
CA GLN A 348 7.13 15.94 9.65
C GLN A 348 8.17 16.45 10.66
N LYS A 349 9.42 16.09 10.45
CA LYS A 349 10.56 16.66 11.16
C LYS A 349 10.54 18.19 11.06
N LYS A 350 10.78 18.83 12.19
CA LYS A 350 10.88 20.28 12.27
C LYS A 350 12.15 20.75 11.55
N VAL A 351 12.03 21.72 10.65
CA VAL A 351 13.16 22.30 9.90
C VAL A 351 13.16 23.80 10.08
N GLY A 352 14.31 24.38 10.42
CA GLY A 352 14.44 25.83 10.65
C GLY A 352 13.53 26.38 11.74
N GLY A 353 13.11 25.55 12.72
CA GLY A 353 12.17 25.96 13.75
C GLY A 353 10.69 25.88 13.33
N VAL A 354 10.38 25.58 12.07
CA VAL A 354 9.02 25.53 11.51
C VAL A 354 8.49 24.09 11.53
N ASN A 355 7.24 23.91 11.91
CA ASN A 355 6.51 22.65 11.79
C ASN A 355 6.00 22.52 10.34
N HIS A 356 6.21 21.35 9.74
CA HIS A 356 5.66 20.97 8.45
C HIS A 356 4.75 19.76 8.64
N TYR A 357 3.68 19.70 7.87
CA TYR A 357 2.66 18.66 7.99
C TYR A 357 2.39 18.00 6.64
N LEU A 358 1.97 16.75 6.67
CA LEU A 358 1.47 16.01 5.51
C LEU A 358 -0.02 15.71 5.70
N MET A 359 -0.82 16.03 4.68
CA MET A 359 -2.27 15.84 4.70
C MET A 359 -2.60 14.36 4.75
N THR A 360 -3.49 13.97 5.66
CA THR A 360 -3.96 12.59 5.86
C THR A 360 -5.36 12.37 5.31
N ASN A 361 -5.91 13.34 4.57
CA ASN A 361 -7.29 13.33 4.09
C ASN A 361 -8.30 13.04 5.22
N ASP A 362 -9.09 11.99 5.09
CA ASP A 362 -10.14 11.58 6.01
C ASP A 362 -10.00 10.10 6.42
N ALA A 363 -10.97 9.54 7.14
CA ALA A 363 -10.99 8.14 7.61
C ALA A 363 -11.65 7.19 6.59
N ARG A 364 -11.47 7.41 5.26
CA ARG A 364 -11.97 6.49 4.22
C ARG A 364 -11.25 5.15 4.26
N VAL A 365 -11.92 4.09 3.80
CA VAL A 365 -11.22 2.83 3.50
C VAL A 365 -10.29 3.06 2.31
N LEU A 366 -9.00 2.83 2.50
CA LEU A 366 -7.96 3.07 1.50
C LEU A 366 -7.61 1.80 0.71
N ALA A 367 -7.69 0.65 1.37
CA ALA A 367 -7.51 -0.65 0.76
C ALA A 367 -8.30 -1.72 1.53
N ALA A 368 -8.75 -2.73 0.82
CA ALA A 368 -9.39 -3.92 1.40
C ALA A 368 -9.10 -5.14 0.53
N ILE A 369 -8.90 -6.29 1.18
CA ILE A 369 -8.64 -7.57 0.53
C ILE A 369 -9.55 -8.66 1.09
N TYR A 370 -9.90 -9.63 0.23
CA TYR A 370 -10.68 -10.81 0.60
C TYR A 370 -9.83 -12.07 0.48
N GLU A 371 -9.83 -12.86 1.52
CA GLU A 371 -9.27 -14.20 1.51
C GLU A 371 -10.09 -15.12 2.44
N ASN A 372 -10.43 -16.29 1.99
CA ASN A 372 -11.03 -17.37 2.81
C ASN A 372 -12.08 -16.88 3.82
N ASP A 373 -13.13 -16.20 3.35
CA ASP A 373 -14.23 -15.65 4.15
C ASP A 373 -13.81 -14.56 5.17
N HIS A 374 -12.65 -13.91 4.94
CA HIS A 374 -12.14 -12.78 5.70
C HIS A 374 -11.95 -11.56 4.81
N ILE A 375 -12.29 -10.39 5.32
CA ILE A 375 -11.92 -9.10 4.72
C ILE A 375 -10.98 -8.38 5.66
N HIS A 376 -9.76 -8.09 5.19
CA HIS A 376 -8.83 -7.19 5.86
C HIS A 376 -8.90 -5.83 5.20
N PHE A 377 -8.91 -4.76 5.98
CA PHE A 377 -9.03 -3.40 5.45
C PHE A 377 -8.24 -2.40 6.28
N GLY A 378 -7.94 -1.26 5.67
CA GLY A 378 -7.19 -0.20 6.32
C GLY A 378 -7.71 1.19 5.99
N SER A 379 -7.62 2.10 6.97
CA SER A 379 -7.94 3.51 6.82
C SER A 379 -6.98 4.39 7.61
N ASN A 380 -6.92 5.68 7.29
CA ASN A 380 -6.34 6.66 8.18
C ASN A 380 -7.28 6.90 9.36
N THR A 381 -6.73 7.20 10.52
CA THR A 381 -7.53 7.52 11.70
C THR A 381 -6.76 8.41 12.68
N VAL A 382 -7.47 9.03 13.62
CA VAL A 382 -6.85 9.61 14.80
C VAL A 382 -6.53 8.52 15.81
N ASN A 383 -5.31 8.51 16.33
CA ASN A 383 -5.00 7.76 17.55
C ASN A 383 -5.23 8.65 18.78
N THR A 384 -6.33 8.41 19.48
CA THR A 384 -6.73 9.23 20.62
C THR A 384 -5.80 9.12 21.84
N GLN A 385 -4.96 8.08 21.89
CA GLN A 385 -3.94 7.95 22.94
C GLN A 385 -2.82 8.98 22.81
N PHE A 386 -2.46 9.33 21.57
CA PHE A 386 -1.38 10.27 21.27
C PHE A 386 -1.85 11.53 20.56
N MET A 387 -3.15 11.63 20.24
CA MET A 387 -3.77 12.71 19.48
C MET A 387 -3.08 12.98 18.14
N ASN A 388 -2.59 11.93 17.48
CA ASN A 388 -1.82 12.00 16.23
C ASN A 388 -2.41 11.12 15.13
N ALA A 389 -1.86 11.23 13.91
CA ALA A 389 -2.28 10.41 12.79
C ALA A 389 -1.81 8.96 12.94
N GLY A 390 -2.70 8.03 12.72
CA GLY A 390 -2.44 6.60 12.73
C GLY A 390 -3.17 5.86 11.63
N VAL A 391 -2.84 4.59 11.48
CA VAL A 391 -3.54 3.66 10.59
C VAL A 391 -4.42 2.72 11.40
N TYR A 392 -5.67 2.60 10.98
CA TYR A 392 -6.64 1.64 11.48
C TYR A 392 -6.57 0.41 10.61
N LEU A 393 -6.27 -0.75 11.18
CA LEU A 393 -6.22 -2.04 10.50
C LEU A 393 -7.30 -2.95 11.06
N GLY A 394 -8.31 -3.25 10.25
CA GLY A 394 -9.46 -4.06 10.61
C GLY A 394 -9.48 -5.40 9.89
N THR A 395 -10.10 -6.39 10.54
CA THR A 395 -10.42 -7.70 9.96
C THR A 395 -11.87 -8.03 10.25
N ILE A 396 -12.66 -8.31 9.21
CA ILE A 396 -14.01 -8.87 9.29
C ILE A 396 -13.87 -10.35 9.01
N ALA A 397 -14.18 -11.20 9.96
CA ALA A 397 -14.16 -12.65 9.83
C ALA A 397 -15.58 -13.20 9.65
N ASN A 398 -15.71 -14.35 8.97
CA ASN A 398 -16.97 -14.99 8.64
C ASN A 398 -17.90 -14.05 7.85
N VAL A 399 -17.37 -13.48 6.78
CA VAL A 399 -18.07 -12.49 5.94
C VAL A 399 -19.37 -13.04 5.37
N SER A 400 -19.42 -14.33 5.05
CA SER A 400 -20.62 -15.01 4.56
C SER A 400 -21.70 -15.22 5.64
N SER A 401 -21.34 -15.11 6.93
CA SER A 401 -22.28 -15.26 8.05
C SER A 401 -23.23 -14.06 8.14
N THR A 402 -24.40 -14.27 8.71
CA THR A 402 -25.34 -13.20 9.11
C THR A 402 -24.79 -12.35 10.25
N THR A 403 -23.83 -12.88 11.02
CA THR A 403 -23.21 -12.23 12.19
C THR A 403 -21.68 -12.28 12.08
N PRO A 404 -21.07 -11.58 11.11
CA PRO A 404 -19.62 -11.52 11.00
C PRO A 404 -19.01 -10.83 12.24
N THR A 405 -17.78 -11.19 12.56
CA THR A 405 -17.05 -10.61 13.69
C THR A 405 -15.96 -9.66 13.21
N VAL A 406 -15.66 -8.62 14.00
CA VAL A 406 -14.65 -7.63 13.66
C VAL A 406 -13.58 -7.57 14.74
N THR A 407 -12.32 -7.55 14.32
CA THR A 407 -11.19 -7.15 15.14
C THR A 407 -10.48 -5.97 14.51
N ALA A 408 -9.94 -5.06 15.30
CA ALA A 408 -9.24 -3.90 14.78
C ALA A 408 -8.17 -3.38 15.73
N GLU A 409 -7.09 -2.82 15.15
CA GLU A 409 -6.01 -2.14 15.87
C GLU A 409 -5.67 -0.80 15.22
N ILE A 410 -5.19 0.14 16.04
CA ILE A 410 -4.69 1.44 15.58
C ILE A 410 -3.19 1.51 15.85
N PHE A 411 -2.42 1.80 14.81
CA PHE A 411 -0.98 1.91 14.87
C PHE A 411 -0.56 3.38 14.72
N SER A 412 0.09 3.89 15.70
CA SER A 412 0.98 5.06 15.78
C SER A 412 1.62 5.04 17.16
N ASP A 413 2.62 5.87 17.39
CA ASP A 413 3.17 6.10 18.72
C ASP A 413 3.47 7.60 18.94
N ALA A 414 4.08 7.92 20.04
CA ALA A 414 4.34 9.32 20.40
C ALA A 414 5.26 10.07 19.42
N THR A 415 6.05 9.36 18.63
CA THR A 415 7.05 9.89 17.70
C THR A 415 6.77 9.52 16.25
N MET A 416 5.98 8.47 16.02
CA MET A 416 5.69 7.89 14.71
C MET A 416 4.23 8.09 14.34
N GLU A 417 3.99 8.74 13.23
CA GLU A 417 2.68 8.91 12.62
C GLU A 417 2.62 8.13 11.31
N TYR A 418 1.48 7.49 11.05
CA TYR A 418 1.29 6.64 9.87
C TYR A 418 0.07 7.04 9.08
N GLY A 419 0.09 6.76 7.79
CA GLY A 419 -1.03 7.01 6.90
C GLY A 419 -1.00 6.16 5.64
N TYR A 420 -2.14 6.10 4.94
CA TYR A 420 -2.30 5.46 3.64
C TYR A 420 -1.94 3.97 3.65
N PRO A 421 -2.60 3.16 4.51
CA PRO A 421 -2.35 1.72 4.56
C PRO A 421 -2.85 1.01 3.31
N SER A 422 -2.09 0.01 2.88
CA SER A 422 -2.49 -1.02 1.95
C SER A 422 -2.04 -2.38 2.46
N MET A 423 -2.57 -3.46 1.90
CA MET A 423 -2.29 -4.80 2.38
C MET A 423 -2.38 -5.86 1.28
N THR A 424 -1.73 -6.99 1.54
CA THR A 424 -1.84 -8.21 0.74
C THR A 424 -1.79 -9.46 1.62
N TRP A 425 -2.48 -10.51 1.20
CA TRP A 425 -2.45 -11.78 1.89
C TRP A 425 -1.14 -12.53 1.61
N MET A 426 -0.53 -13.07 2.66
CA MET A 426 0.73 -13.83 2.59
C MET A 426 0.53 -15.32 2.88
N GLY A 427 -0.70 -15.75 3.12
CA GLY A 427 -1.03 -17.14 3.40
C GLY A 427 -1.03 -18.03 2.15
N THR A 428 -1.10 -19.34 2.39
CA THR A 428 -1.10 -20.37 1.35
C THR A 428 -2.29 -21.32 1.41
N GLY A 429 -3.04 -21.32 2.51
CA GLY A 429 -4.15 -22.23 2.77
C GLY A 429 -5.38 -21.54 3.34
N THR A 430 -6.48 -22.28 3.45
CA THR A 430 -7.79 -21.75 3.85
C THR A 430 -7.87 -21.21 5.29
N ASN A 431 -6.98 -21.67 6.18
CA ASN A 431 -6.92 -21.20 7.57
C ASN A 431 -5.66 -20.36 7.84
N ASP A 432 -5.05 -19.83 6.80
CA ASP A 432 -3.77 -19.11 6.89
C ASP A 432 -3.99 -17.62 6.62
N HIS A 433 -4.48 -16.90 7.64
CA HIS A 433 -4.91 -15.49 7.58
C HIS A 433 -3.75 -14.49 7.76
N LYS A 434 -2.58 -14.80 7.20
CA LYS A 434 -1.39 -13.95 7.24
C LYS A 434 -1.52 -12.75 6.34
N VAL A 435 -1.17 -11.57 6.83
CA VAL A 435 -1.29 -10.31 6.06
C VAL A 435 -0.03 -9.49 6.20
N LEU A 436 0.47 -8.99 5.08
CA LEU A 436 1.51 -7.98 5.03
C LEU A 436 0.87 -6.63 4.69
N TYR A 437 1.11 -5.65 5.55
CA TYR A 437 0.66 -4.28 5.40
C TYR A 437 1.83 -3.40 4.96
N THR A 438 1.54 -2.38 4.15
CA THR A 438 2.43 -1.25 3.89
C THR A 438 1.69 0.05 4.20
N PHE A 439 2.42 1.05 4.65
CA PHE A 439 1.89 2.40 4.90
C PHE A 439 3.00 3.43 4.90
N SER A 440 2.63 4.65 4.63
CA SER A 440 3.54 5.79 4.74
C SER A 440 3.81 6.11 6.21
N HIS A 441 5.02 6.54 6.53
CA HIS A 441 5.39 6.99 7.88
C HIS A 441 5.93 8.42 7.86
N CYS A 442 5.64 9.12 8.95
CA CYS A 442 6.22 10.40 9.33
C CYS A 442 6.84 10.28 10.71
N ILE A 443 8.05 10.78 10.89
CA ILE A 443 8.80 10.68 12.13
C ILE A 443 9.27 12.06 12.54
N THR A 444 9.10 12.42 13.81
CA THR A 444 9.54 13.73 14.31
C THR A 444 11.07 13.92 14.26
N ASP A 445 11.82 12.85 14.29
CA ASP A 445 13.29 12.85 14.30
C ASP A 445 13.92 12.49 12.93
N SER A 446 13.11 12.04 11.97
CA SER A 446 13.55 11.63 10.65
C SER A 446 12.60 12.18 9.57
N PHE A 447 12.66 11.66 8.36
CA PHE A 447 11.95 12.17 7.21
C PHE A 447 10.89 11.18 6.72
N PRO A 448 9.84 11.65 6.01
CA PRO A 448 8.76 10.81 5.52
C PRO A 448 9.26 9.66 4.65
N GLY A 449 8.67 8.49 4.82
CA GLY A 449 9.02 7.29 4.08
C GLY A 449 7.93 6.23 4.09
N THR A 450 8.31 4.99 3.84
CA THR A 450 7.40 3.84 3.75
C THR A 450 7.83 2.73 4.70
N SER A 451 6.86 2.12 5.37
CA SER A 451 7.04 1.01 6.31
C SER A 451 6.17 -0.19 5.94
N ILE A 452 6.53 -1.35 6.50
CA ILE A 452 5.75 -2.59 6.46
C ILE A 452 5.49 -3.11 7.86
N LEU A 453 4.41 -3.89 7.99
CA LEU A 453 3.99 -4.59 9.20
C LEU A 453 3.41 -5.94 8.80
N TYR A 454 3.80 -7.00 9.48
CA TYR A 454 3.26 -8.33 9.22
C TYR A 454 2.33 -8.77 10.36
N LYS A 455 1.26 -9.48 10.00
CA LYS A 455 0.34 -10.15 10.91
C LYS A 455 0.36 -11.65 10.62
N ASP A 456 0.67 -12.47 11.62
CA ASP A 456 0.68 -13.92 11.50
C ASP A 456 -0.74 -14.54 11.52
N ALA A 457 -0.83 -15.87 11.31
CA ALA A 457 -2.09 -16.60 11.33
C ALA A 457 -2.79 -16.59 12.70
N ASN A 458 -2.05 -16.36 13.79
CA ASN A 458 -2.58 -16.26 15.15
C ASN A 458 -3.06 -14.84 15.50
N GLY A 459 -2.91 -13.88 14.58
CA GLY A 459 -3.28 -12.49 14.79
C GLY A 459 -2.22 -11.64 15.50
N ASN A 460 -1.00 -12.17 15.72
CA ASN A 460 0.11 -11.41 16.27
C ASN A 460 0.75 -10.54 15.19
N TYR A 461 1.24 -9.37 15.59
CA TYR A 461 1.95 -8.45 14.71
C TYR A 461 3.46 -8.52 14.90
N SER A 462 4.22 -8.31 13.83
CA SER A 462 5.66 -8.10 13.84
C SER A 462 6.04 -6.72 14.40
N ASP A 463 7.32 -6.39 14.45
CA ASP A 463 7.76 -5.00 14.53
C ASP A 463 7.40 -4.28 13.21
N ILE A 464 7.26 -2.95 13.29
CA ILE A 464 7.12 -2.10 12.10
C ILE A 464 8.51 -1.85 11.53
N ILE A 465 8.72 -2.27 10.28
CA ILE A 465 10.01 -2.19 9.58
C ILE A 465 9.97 -1.06 8.56
N ALA A 466 10.90 -0.12 8.66
CA ALA A 466 11.08 0.90 7.63
C ALA A 466 11.66 0.29 6.35
N VAL A 467 10.92 0.37 5.24
CA VAL A 467 11.35 -0.08 3.92
C VAL A 467 12.24 0.97 3.27
N LYS A 468 11.84 2.23 3.40
CA LYS A 468 12.56 3.37 2.88
C LYS A 468 12.36 4.57 3.77
N ASN A 469 13.43 5.08 4.35
CA ASN A 469 13.43 6.37 5.03
C ASN A 469 13.69 7.50 4.04
N GLY A 470 13.05 8.65 4.26
CA GLY A 470 13.34 9.87 3.54
C GLY A 470 14.70 10.45 3.90
N THR A 471 15.17 11.39 3.07
CA THR A 471 16.38 12.17 3.29
C THR A 471 16.08 13.67 3.45
N SER A 472 14.84 14.09 3.22
CA SER A 472 14.34 15.45 3.45
C SER A 472 12.85 15.43 3.80
N ILE A 473 12.35 16.54 4.33
CA ILE A 473 10.91 16.80 4.37
C ILE A 473 10.33 16.86 2.95
N ILE A 474 9.03 16.68 2.84
CA ILE A 474 8.25 17.02 1.64
C ILE A 474 7.74 18.44 1.85
N ASN A 475 8.07 19.35 0.96
CA ASN A 475 7.71 20.77 0.99
C ASN A 475 7.67 21.32 -0.43
N VAL A 476 6.64 20.93 -1.17
CA VAL A 476 6.44 21.29 -2.58
C VAL A 476 5.43 22.43 -2.70
N LEU A 477 4.38 22.41 -1.89
CA LEU A 477 3.35 23.45 -1.86
C LEU A 477 3.82 24.67 -1.05
N VAL A 478 3.16 25.79 -1.27
CA VAL A 478 3.63 27.11 -0.77
C VAL A 478 3.49 27.27 0.76
N ASP A 479 2.62 26.50 1.38
CA ASP A 479 2.38 26.56 2.83
C ASP A 479 3.10 25.45 3.61
N THR A 480 2.81 25.33 4.89
CA THR A 480 3.41 24.30 5.76
C THR A 480 2.67 22.96 5.70
N ASN A 481 1.61 22.85 4.90
CA ASN A 481 0.80 21.64 4.72
C ASN A 481 0.98 21.13 3.29
N ASP A 482 1.64 19.99 3.16
CA ASP A 482 1.84 19.33 1.88
C ASP A 482 0.94 18.11 1.70
N ARG A 483 0.71 17.71 0.45
CA ARG A 483 0.06 16.45 0.14
C ARG A 483 0.99 15.28 0.49
N TRP A 484 0.42 14.21 1.11
CA TRP A 484 1.18 12.99 1.41
C TRP A 484 0.92 11.87 0.41
N GLY A 485 -0.17 11.94 -0.29
CA GLY A 485 -0.71 10.95 -1.20
C GLY A 485 -2.19 10.75 -0.95
N ASP A 486 -2.81 10.00 -1.83
CA ASP A 486 -4.17 9.52 -1.64
C ASP A 486 -4.18 8.01 -1.42
N TYR A 487 -3.10 7.31 -1.81
CA TYR A 487 -2.92 5.87 -1.59
C TYR A 487 -1.46 5.41 -1.77
N THR A 488 -1.19 4.22 -1.26
CA THR A 488 -0.04 3.36 -1.57
C THR A 488 -0.57 2.00 -1.97
N ASN A 489 0.25 1.11 -2.55
CA ASN A 489 -0.20 -0.24 -2.82
C ASN A 489 0.87 -1.30 -2.59
N ILE A 490 0.39 -2.52 -2.33
CA ILE A 490 1.17 -3.74 -2.22
C ILE A 490 0.38 -4.89 -2.84
N GLN A 491 1.05 -5.74 -3.62
CA GLN A 491 0.46 -6.92 -4.21
C GLN A 491 1.37 -8.12 -4.03
N ARG A 492 0.77 -9.27 -3.69
CA ARG A 492 1.47 -10.55 -3.71
C ARG A 492 1.79 -11.00 -5.14
N GLN A 493 2.85 -11.76 -5.32
CA GLN A 493 3.02 -12.57 -6.52
C GLN A 493 2.23 -13.87 -6.36
N TYR A 494 1.21 -14.11 -7.20
CA TYR A 494 0.22 -15.16 -6.93
C TYR A 494 0.77 -16.59 -6.98
N ASN A 495 1.79 -16.84 -7.78
CA ASN A 495 2.43 -18.16 -7.92
C ASN A 495 3.69 -18.33 -7.06
N THR A 496 4.03 -17.33 -6.25
CA THR A 496 5.19 -17.38 -5.34
C THR A 496 4.70 -17.14 -3.91
N SER A 497 4.80 -18.17 -3.07
CA SER A 497 4.39 -18.07 -1.67
C SER A 497 5.25 -17.06 -0.93
N ASN A 498 4.62 -16.32 -0.01
CA ASN A 498 5.28 -15.42 0.93
C ASN A 498 6.06 -14.25 0.28
N ARG A 499 5.80 -13.89 -0.99
CA ARG A 499 6.42 -12.76 -1.70
C ARG A 499 5.41 -11.69 -2.08
N ALA A 500 5.76 -10.45 -1.80
CA ALA A 500 4.98 -9.27 -2.18
C ALA A 500 5.86 -8.17 -2.76
N TYR A 501 5.25 -7.33 -3.58
CA TYR A 501 5.83 -6.14 -4.19
C TYR A 501 5.04 -4.93 -3.72
N LEU A 502 5.71 -3.90 -3.26
CA LEU A 502 5.07 -2.67 -2.82
C LEU A 502 5.61 -1.45 -3.57
N SER A 503 4.76 -0.43 -3.68
CA SER A 503 5.14 0.90 -4.14
C SER A 503 4.73 1.93 -3.09
N GLY A 504 5.70 2.66 -2.58
CA GLY A 504 5.50 3.66 -1.53
C GLY A 504 6.23 4.96 -1.81
N SER A 505 5.99 5.97 -0.99
CA SER A 505 6.55 7.32 -1.13
C SER A 505 7.61 7.61 -0.08
N TRP A 506 8.58 8.46 -0.42
CA TRP A 506 9.60 8.96 0.49
C TRP A 506 10.03 10.39 0.14
N GLY A 507 10.46 11.15 1.14
CA GLY A 507 10.92 12.51 0.97
C GLY A 507 12.39 12.58 0.52
N LYS A 508 12.66 13.30 -0.58
CA LYS A 508 14.01 13.56 -1.10
C LYS A 508 14.07 14.93 -1.76
N SER A 509 15.04 15.75 -1.37
CA SER A 509 15.24 17.09 -1.95
C SER A 509 13.97 17.95 -1.91
N THR A 510 13.26 17.92 -0.78
CA THR A 510 11.96 18.58 -0.52
C THR A 510 10.80 18.10 -1.40
N THR A 511 11.01 17.10 -2.25
CA THR A 511 9.98 16.51 -3.11
C THR A 511 9.57 15.12 -2.63
N MET A 512 8.43 14.64 -3.13
CA MET A 512 7.98 13.27 -2.95
C MET A 512 8.54 12.39 -4.07
N ASN A 513 9.09 11.24 -3.70
CA ASN A 513 9.65 10.26 -4.63
C ASN A 513 9.02 8.90 -4.41
N SER A 514 9.01 8.04 -5.43
CA SER A 514 8.51 6.69 -5.36
C SER A 514 9.63 5.68 -5.07
N TRP A 515 9.29 4.61 -4.35
CA TRP A 515 10.17 3.48 -4.05
C TRP A 515 9.43 2.17 -4.24
N VAL A 516 10.03 1.23 -4.95
CA VAL A 516 9.50 -0.13 -5.13
C VAL A 516 10.34 -1.09 -4.30
N SER A 517 9.70 -2.02 -3.59
CA SER A 517 10.40 -3.07 -2.84
C SER A 517 9.77 -4.44 -3.07
N ILE A 518 10.65 -5.45 -3.07
CA ILE A 518 10.31 -6.86 -2.97
C ILE A 518 10.49 -7.26 -1.52
N VAL A 519 9.46 -7.82 -0.93
CA VAL A 519 9.41 -8.23 0.47
C VAL A 519 9.02 -9.69 0.55
N ASP A 520 9.78 -10.47 1.28
CA ASP A 520 9.46 -11.86 1.58
C ASP A 520 9.20 -12.04 3.09
N HIS A 521 8.43 -13.07 3.41
CA HIS A 521 8.25 -13.55 4.75
C HIS A 521 8.44 -15.06 4.79
N THR A 522 9.25 -15.56 5.68
CA THR A 522 9.41 -17.00 5.89
C THR A 522 8.69 -17.44 7.14
N ASP A 523 7.85 -18.47 7.00
CA ASP A 523 7.14 -19.11 8.11
C ASP A 523 8.01 -20.03 8.97
N TYR A 524 9.29 -20.03 8.72
CA TYR A 524 10.12 -20.72 9.69
C TYR A 524 9.89 -20.01 11.02
N PRO A 525 9.35 -20.74 12.04
CA PRO A 525 9.66 -20.32 13.36
C PRO A 525 11.19 -20.27 13.34
N THR A 526 11.77 -19.09 13.21
CA THR A 526 12.95 -18.89 13.97
C THR A 526 12.45 -19.19 15.37
N SER A 527 12.61 -20.46 15.81
CA SER A 527 12.95 -20.62 17.20
C SER A 527 13.89 -19.45 17.38
N VAL A 528 13.49 -18.46 18.17
CA VAL A 528 14.44 -17.55 18.75
C VAL A 528 15.27 -18.44 19.69
N VAL A 529 16.13 -19.21 19.09
CA VAL A 529 17.49 -19.12 19.53
C VAL A 529 17.75 -17.63 19.37
N ASP A 530 17.88 -16.91 20.48
CA ASP A 530 18.71 -15.72 20.53
C ASP A 530 20.02 -16.16 19.83
N VAL A 531 20.02 -16.04 18.50
CA VAL A 531 21.23 -15.86 17.77
C VAL A 531 21.57 -14.43 18.19
N LYS A 532 22.22 -14.31 19.32
CA LYS A 532 23.32 -13.36 19.38
C LYS A 532 23.98 -13.61 18.03
N GLU A 533 23.83 -12.70 17.09
CA GLU A 533 24.65 -12.66 15.88
C GLU A 533 26.03 -13.04 16.40
N ASP A 534 26.60 -14.07 15.81
CA ASP A 534 27.99 -14.43 16.15
C ASP A 534 28.77 -13.16 15.80
N VAL A 535 28.82 -12.21 16.74
CA VAL A 535 29.41 -10.90 16.50
C VAL A 535 30.88 -11.14 16.33
N VAL A 536 31.33 -11.11 15.11
CA VAL A 536 32.75 -11.21 14.82
C VAL A 536 33.35 -9.83 14.96
N ASP A 537 34.08 -9.63 16.00
CA ASP A 537 34.86 -8.42 16.21
C ASP A 537 36.22 -8.54 15.52
N VAL A 538 36.58 -7.56 14.75
CA VAL A 538 37.88 -7.44 14.08
C VAL A 538 38.56 -6.17 14.56
N PHE A 539 39.63 -6.32 15.35
CA PHE A 539 40.31 -5.18 15.94
C PHE A 539 41.82 -5.38 16.08
N PRO A 540 42.66 -4.31 16.02
CA PRO A 540 42.28 -2.99 15.62
C PRO A 540 41.94 -2.91 14.11
N ASN A 541 40.95 -2.09 13.74
CA ASN A 541 40.63 -1.78 12.37
C ASN A 541 40.40 -0.25 12.25
N PRO A 542 41.30 0.53 11.63
CA PRO A 542 42.45 0.10 10.82
C PRO A 542 43.49 -0.68 11.60
N VAL A 543 44.18 -1.59 10.87
CA VAL A 543 45.24 -2.44 11.46
C VAL A 543 46.41 -1.56 11.88
N SER A 544 46.81 -1.69 13.16
CA SER A 544 48.05 -1.17 13.70
C SER A 544 49.00 -2.33 14.02
N ASP A 545 50.31 -2.06 14.05
CA ASP A 545 51.33 -3.01 14.43
C ASP A 545 51.40 -4.31 13.59
N LYS A 546 50.95 -4.22 12.32
CA LYS A 546 50.96 -5.33 11.35
C LYS A 546 50.19 -6.57 11.81
N ARG A 547 49.20 -6.38 12.68
CA ARG A 547 48.43 -7.48 13.29
C ARG A 547 47.00 -7.04 13.59
N PHE A 548 46.03 -7.94 13.42
CA PHE A 548 44.67 -7.79 13.92
C PHE A 548 44.16 -9.06 14.58
N THR A 549 43.14 -8.94 15.40
CA THR A 549 42.51 -10.06 16.10
C THR A 549 41.09 -10.25 15.58
N ILE A 550 40.72 -11.48 15.28
CA ILE A 550 39.35 -11.91 15.01
C ILE A 550 38.81 -12.54 16.28
N ARG A 551 37.79 -12.01 16.90
CA ARG A 551 37.11 -12.55 18.07
C ARG A 551 35.66 -12.85 17.73
N PHE A 552 35.16 -14.03 18.09
CA PHE A 552 33.79 -14.44 17.87
C PHE A 552 33.37 -15.52 18.89
N GLU A 553 32.06 -15.72 19.01
CA GLU A 553 31.47 -16.74 19.88
C GLU A 553 30.67 -17.74 19.04
N LEU A 554 30.85 -19.02 19.25
CA LEU A 554 30.10 -20.10 18.63
C LEU A 554 29.08 -20.68 19.62
N ASN A 555 27.80 -20.68 19.21
CA ASN A 555 26.73 -21.26 20.00
C ASN A 555 26.71 -22.80 19.98
N GLU A 556 27.36 -23.40 18.99
CA GLU A 556 27.54 -24.86 18.85
C GLU A 556 28.88 -25.22 18.19
N SER A 557 29.22 -26.50 18.18
CA SER A 557 30.46 -26.97 17.52
C SER A 557 30.24 -27.07 16.02
N LYS A 558 30.91 -26.22 15.24
CA LYS A 558 30.77 -26.18 13.78
C LYS A 558 32.08 -25.93 13.04
N LYS A 559 32.10 -26.25 11.73
CA LYS A 559 33.26 -25.95 10.89
C LYS A 559 33.19 -24.49 10.47
N VAL A 560 34.26 -23.73 10.71
CA VAL A 560 34.38 -22.32 10.32
C VAL A 560 35.60 -22.12 9.44
N LYS A 561 35.46 -21.20 8.46
CA LYS A 561 36.54 -20.84 7.56
C LYS A 561 36.63 -19.34 7.48
N PHE A 562 37.86 -18.78 7.61
CA PHE A 562 38.14 -17.37 7.45
C PHE A 562 39.12 -17.16 6.29
N GLU A 563 38.77 -16.31 5.37
CA GLU A 563 39.56 -16.00 4.18
C GLU A 563 39.60 -14.47 3.95
N LEU A 564 40.78 -13.95 3.57
CA LEU A 564 41.01 -12.53 3.26
C LEU A 564 41.11 -12.34 1.77
N TYR A 565 40.35 -11.36 1.25
CA TYR A 565 40.30 -11.01 -0.17
C TYR A 565 40.71 -9.56 -0.39
N ASP A 566 41.34 -9.27 -1.55
CA ASP A 566 41.56 -7.91 -2.01
C ASP A 566 40.30 -7.26 -2.60
N VAL A 567 40.40 -5.98 -2.97
CA VAL A 567 39.28 -5.21 -3.56
C VAL A 567 38.77 -5.76 -4.91
N ASN A 568 39.60 -6.58 -5.59
CA ASN A 568 39.24 -7.23 -6.85
C ASN A 568 38.59 -8.61 -6.63
N GLY A 569 38.37 -9.01 -5.39
CA GLY A 569 37.80 -10.31 -5.03
C GLY A 569 38.79 -11.49 -5.14
N ARG A 570 40.09 -11.22 -5.26
CA ARG A 570 41.12 -12.27 -5.28
C ARG A 570 41.45 -12.68 -3.85
N LEU A 571 41.48 -14.01 -3.60
CA LEU A 571 41.92 -14.58 -2.31
C LEU A 571 43.40 -14.23 -2.06
N VAL A 572 43.65 -13.52 -0.97
CA VAL A 572 44.98 -13.10 -0.54
C VAL A 572 45.56 -14.04 0.54
N GLN A 573 44.72 -14.45 1.48
CA GLN A 573 45.18 -15.27 2.59
C GLN A 573 44.04 -16.18 3.11
N LYS A 574 44.34 -17.46 3.37
CA LYS A 574 43.49 -18.35 4.14
C LYS A 574 43.95 -18.26 5.60
N ILE A 575 43.02 -17.85 6.49
CA ILE A 575 43.35 -17.61 7.91
C ILE A 575 43.03 -18.85 8.74
N LEU A 576 41.86 -19.44 8.51
CA LEU A 576 41.40 -20.59 9.29
C LEU A 576 40.47 -21.46 8.43
N ASP A 577 40.52 -22.79 8.58
CA ASP A 577 39.55 -23.76 8.03
C ASP A 577 39.55 -24.98 8.96
N THR A 578 38.72 -24.93 10.01
CA THR A 578 38.71 -26.02 11.03
C THR A 578 37.35 -26.09 11.73
N ARG A 579 37.12 -27.21 12.41
CA ARG A 579 35.97 -27.38 13.31
C ARG A 579 36.32 -26.85 14.69
N LEU A 580 35.56 -25.92 15.21
CA LEU A 580 35.72 -25.36 16.56
C LEU A 580 34.58 -25.81 17.47
N LYS A 581 34.84 -25.89 18.75
CA LYS A 581 33.84 -26.21 19.78
C LYS A 581 33.00 -24.96 20.09
N LYS A 582 31.82 -25.17 20.70
CA LYS A 582 31.05 -24.10 21.31
C LYS A 582 31.91 -23.26 22.26
N GLY A 583 31.76 -21.93 22.21
CA GLY A 583 32.43 -20.97 23.10
C GLY A 583 33.06 -19.80 22.34
N THR A 584 33.72 -18.93 23.10
CA THR A 584 34.42 -17.76 22.58
C THR A 584 35.79 -18.15 22.02
N HIS A 585 36.11 -17.65 20.82
CA HIS A 585 37.38 -17.87 20.14
C HIS A 585 38.02 -16.53 19.78
N ALA A 586 39.34 -16.47 19.78
CA ALA A 586 40.13 -15.33 19.36
C ALA A 586 41.36 -15.79 18.60
N PHE A 587 41.61 -15.25 17.41
CA PHE A 587 42.75 -15.57 16.56
C PHE A 587 43.48 -14.29 16.16
N SER A 588 44.79 -14.25 16.41
CA SER A 588 45.63 -13.16 15.95
C SER A 588 46.16 -13.45 14.55
N VAL A 589 46.04 -12.51 13.65
CA VAL A 589 46.41 -12.61 12.24
C VAL A 589 47.47 -11.59 11.90
N GLU A 590 48.61 -12.07 11.37
CA GLU A 590 49.70 -11.21 10.90
C GLU A 590 49.37 -10.63 9.51
N THR A 591 49.68 -9.34 9.31
CA THR A 591 49.49 -8.63 8.05
C THR A 591 50.80 -8.14 7.40
N ALA A 592 51.95 -8.59 7.94
CA ALA A 592 53.26 -8.13 7.47
C ALA A 592 53.51 -8.39 5.97
N ALA A 593 52.82 -9.36 5.36
CA ALA A 593 52.90 -9.67 3.94
C ALA A 593 51.87 -8.91 3.09
N LEU A 594 50.99 -8.10 3.70
CA LEU A 594 49.95 -7.34 2.98
C LEU A 594 50.43 -5.94 2.68
N THR A 595 50.12 -5.43 1.49
CA THR A 595 50.33 -4.03 1.15
C THR A 595 49.27 -3.15 1.81
N PRO A 596 49.57 -1.88 2.15
CA PRO A 596 48.54 -0.97 2.62
C PRO A 596 47.36 -0.90 1.66
N GLY A 597 46.14 -1.01 2.19
CA GLY A 597 44.96 -1.03 1.36
C GLY A 597 43.69 -1.54 2.08
N ILE A 598 42.63 -1.70 1.31
CA ILE A 598 41.35 -2.24 1.77
C ILE A 598 41.28 -3.72 1.41
N TYR A 599 40.88 -4.53 2.37
CA TYR A 599 40.66 -5.96 2.24
C TYR A 599 39.28 -6.33 2.77
N PHE A 600 38.79 -7.52 2.38
CA PHE A 600 37.52 -8.08 2.87
C PHE A 600 37.80 -9.43 3.53
N LEU A 601 37.58 -9.47 4.85
CA LEU A 601 37.60 -10.71 5.61
C LEU A 601 36.25 -11.41 5.44
N LYS A 602 36.22 -12.58 4.82
CA LYS A 602 35.03 -13.38 4.63
C LYS A 602 35.04 -14.58 5.58
N LEU A 603 33.88 -14.75 6.21
CA LEU A 603 33.63 -15.85 7.14
C LEU A 603 32.64 -16.81 6.50
N PHE A 604 32.93 -18.09 6.57
CA PHE A 604 32.07 -19.14 6.05
C PHE A 604 31.72 -20.12 7.20
N ASP A 605 30.45 -20.49 7.24
CA ASP A 605 29.92 -21.57 8.03
C ASP A 605 29.70 -22.77 7.11
N GLU A 606 30.40 -23.85 7.35
CA GLU A 606 30.50 -25.01 6.46
C GLU A 606 30.86 -24.63 5.03
N LYS A 607 29.92 -24.31 4.16
CA LYS A 607 30.13 -23.86 2.77
C LYS A 607 29.46 -22.53 2.42
N GLN A 608 28.68 -21.97 3.33
CA GLN A 608 27.96 -20.72 3.09
C GLN A 608 28.73 -19.52 3.60
N LEU A 609 28.72 -18.43 2.85
CA LEU A 609 29.23 -17.13 3.32
C LEU A 609 28.29 -16.62 4.41
N PHE A 610 28.84 -16.44 5.60
CA PHE A 610 28.10 -16.02 6.78
C PHE A 610 28.22 -14.51 7.03
N GLN A 611 29.45 -13.97 6.95
CA GLN A 611 29.73 -12.56 7.23
C GLN A 611 30.89 -12.05 6.37
N THR A 612 30.91 -10.75 6.09
CA THR A 612 32.04 -10.06 5.43
C THR A 612 32.37 -8.80 6.21
N GLU A 613 33.63 -8.69 6.68
CA GLU A 613 34.14 -7.52 7.37
C GLU A 613 35.16 -6.78 6.51
N LYS A 614 35.05 -5.43 6.47
CA LYS A 614 36.03 -4.58 5.80
C LYS A 614 37.23 -4.35 6.72
N LEU A 615 38.42 -4.68 6.25
CA LEU A 615 39.69 -4.46 6.93
C LEU A 615 40.52 -3.39 6.22
N ILE A 616 41.05 -2.44 6.98
CA ILE A 616 41.95 -1.41 6.47
C ILE A 616 43.36 -1.69 7.00
N VAL A 617 44.30 -1.98 6.10
CA VAL A 617 45.73 -2.17 6.42
C VAL A 617 46.44 -0.87 6.08
N ARG A 618 47.23 -0.32 7.03
CA ARG A 618 48.02 0.90 6.88
C ARG A 618 49.49 0.64 6.65
#